data_c417312f0c4b4617b7d68d3f00a40ff8
#
_entry.id   c417312f0c4b4617b7d68d3f00a40ff8
#
_cell.length_a   1.000
_cell.length_b   1.000
_cell.length_c   1.000
_cell.angle_alpha   90.00
_cell.angle_beta   90.00
_cell.angle_gamma   90.00
#
_symmetry.space_group_name_H-M   'P 1'
#
loop_
_entity.id
_entity.type
_entity.pdbx_description
1 polymer ?
#
loop_
_entity_poly.entity_id
_entity_poly.type
_entity_poly.pdbx_seq_one_letter_code
_entity_poly.pdbx_strand_id
1 'polypeptide(L)'
;MLIGGQDGLDIISTLKLGNGDSKERPVFSGLVLFDQEVEVGQEYDGRVLLDQTLDMQRSIRLKYDQNQFTIHMASDNGGINNATRFVYQLEGFNDKWIKSSANNPDITYMSLPPGSYTLCVRMIRDDGTMGEVESRLDITIDAPWYRSWWAIACYVLLIIAILFLRKPYRRWKRRQKMARLRRQEEQTPEPEETTPEEEVIEEAVLMEDDEKGNEK
;
A
#
# COMPACT_ATOMS: atom_id res chain seq x y z
N MET A 1 -50.70 -9.08 -13.85
CA MET A 1 -50.96 -9.93 -12.70
C MET A 1 -52.46 -10.17 -12.61
N LEU A 2 -52.90 -11.40 -12.49
CA LEU A 2 -54.31 -11.80 -12.37
C LEU A 2 -54.57 -12.09 -10.89
N ILE A 3 -55.52 -11.40 -10.30
CA ILE A 3 -55.95 -11.63 -8.92
C ILE A 3 -57.42 -12.07 -8.99
N GLY A 4 -57.74 -13.31 -8.59
CA GLY A 4 -59.07 -13.83 -8.51
C GLY A 4 -59.70 -13.56 -7.14
N GLY A 5 -60.87 -12.95 -7.10
CA GLY A 5 -61.74 -12.80 -5.92
C GLY A 5 -63.05 -13.57 -6.06
N GLN A 6 -63.88 -13.59 -5.00
CA GLN A 6 -65.19 -14.29 -5.01
C GLN A 6 -66.16 -13.69 -6.00
N ASP A 7 -66.02 -12.44 -6.43
CA ASP A 7 -66.94 -11.70 -7.30
C ASP A 7 -66.37 -11.35 -8.69
N GLY A 8 -65.21 -11.89 -9.06
CA GLY A 8 -64.68 -11.64 -10.39
C GLY A 8 -63.14 -11.77 -10.49
N LEU A 9 -62.65 -11.49 -11.67
CA LEU A 9 -61.23 -11.52 -12.00
C LEU A 9 -60.72 -10.08 -12.28
N ASP A 10 -59.87 -9.57 -11.41
CA ASP A 10 -59.21 -8.28 -11.64
C ASP A 10 -57.94 -8.47 -12.45
N ILE A 11 -57.87 -7.83 -13.60
CA ILE A 11 -56.66 -7.77 -14.43
C ILE A 11 -55.92 -6.49 -14.11
N ILE A 12 -54.93 -6.57 -13.24
CA ILE A 12 -54.04 -5.46 -13.00
C ILE A 12 -52.94 -5.48 -14.07
N SER A 13 -53.00 -4.50 -14.99
CA SER A 13 -51.94 -4.28 -15.95
C SER A 13 -50.75 -3.65 -15.22
N THR A 14 -49.72 -4.45 -14.95
CA THR A 14 -48.47 -4.00 -14.33
C THR A 14 -47.68 -3.00 -15.20
N LEU A 15 -48.04 -2.91 -16.50
CA LEU A 15 -47.43 -1.96 -17.44
C LEU A 15 -47.76 -0.47 -17.14
N LYS A 16 -48.80 -0.20 -16.37
CA LYS A 16 -49.20 1.17 -16.00
C LYS A 16 -48.79 1.61 -14.59
N LEU A 17 -48.31 0.70 -13.77
CA LEU A 17 -47.82 1.02 -12.42
C LEU A 17 -46.43 1.70 -12.41
N GLY A 18 -45.76 1.73 -13.57
CA GLY A 18 -44.38 2.28 -13.70
C GLY A 18 -44.29 3.69 -14.31
N ASN A 19 -45.41 4.34 -14.71
CA ASN A 19 -45.39 5.68 -15.32
C ASN A 19 -45.81 6.80 -14.35
N GLY A 20 -45.66 6.62 -13.06
CA GLY A 20 -45.61 7.76 -12.17
C GLY A 20 -44.24 8.44 -12.34
N ASP A 21 -44.21 9.76 -12.37
CA ASP A 21 -43.00 10.65 -12.26
C ASP A 21 -42.19 10.40 -10.97
N SER A 22 -42.09 9.16 -10.51
CA SER A 22 -41.22 8.79 -9.40
C SER A 22 -39.78 8.99 -9.88
N LYS A 23 -39.14 10.01 -9.36
CA LYS A 23 -37.72 10.27 -9.54
C LYS A 23 -36.96 9.11 -8.88
N GLU A 24 -36.88 7.98 -9.62
CA GLU A 24 -36.12 6.83 -9.17
C GLU A 24 -34.69 7.29 -8.83
N ARG A 25 -34.24 6.88 -7.64
CA ARG A 25 -32.88 7.19 -7.21
C ARG A 25 -32.07 5.91 -7.02
N PRO A 26 -30.76 5.95 -7.30
CA PRO A 26 -29.87 4.86 -6.93
C PRO A 26 -29.70 4.82 -5.41
N VAL A 27 -29.71 3.62 -4.82
CA VAL A 27 -29.46 3.38 -3.40
C VAL A 27 -28.29 2.40 -3.24
N PHE A 28 -27.52 2.60 -2.19
CA PHE A 28 -26.43 1.70 -1.82
C PHE A 28 -27.00 0.58 -0.95
N SER A 29 -27.13 -0.61 -1.50
CA SER A 29 -27.81 -1.73 -0.84
C SER A 29 -26.89 -2.58 0.04
N GLY A 30 -25.59 -2.64 -0.26
CA GLY A 30 -24.64 -3.45 0.49
C GLY A 30 -23.19 -3.07 0.24
N LEU A 31 -22.33 -3.53 1.15
CA LEU A 31 -20.87 -3.41 1.09
C LEU A 31 -20.26 -4.80 1.24
N VAL A 32 -19.37 -5.16 0.34
CA VAL A 32 -18.58 -6.40 0.40
C VAL A 32 -17.11 -6.04 0.50
N LEU A 33 -16.41 -6.60 1.46
CA LEU A 33 -14.96 -6.47 1.64
C LEU A 33 -14.31 -7.84 1.47
N PHE A 34 -13.36 -7.97 0.54
CA PHE A 34 -12.66 -9.25 0.28
C PHE A 34 -13.60 -10.45 0.19
N ASP A 35 -14.67 -10.32 -0.61
CA ASP A 35 -15.72 -11.34 -0.82
C ASP A 35 -16.56 -11.69 0.43
N GLN A 36 -16.47 -10.88 1.49
CA GLN A 36 -17.31 -10.99 2.68
C GLN A 36 -18.30 -9.82 2.73
N GLU A 37 -19.59 -10.14 2.84
CA GLU A 37 -20.61 -9.13 3.04
C GLU A 37 -20.51 -8.50 4.44
N VAL A 38 -20.57 -7.17 4.50
CA VAL A 38 -20.51 -6.41 5.74
C VAL A 38 -21.92 -6.11 6.20
N GLU A 39 -22.35 -6.73 7.29
CA GLU A 39 -23.67 -6.49 7.87
C GLU A 39 -23.68 -5.28 8.80
N VAL A 40 -24.86 -4.65 8.94
CA VAL A 40 -25.07 -3.53 9.85
C VAL A 40 -24.88 -3.98 11.31
N GLY A 41 -24.09 -3.24 12.07
CA GLY A 41 -23.81 -3.55 13.47
C GLY A 41 -22.80 -4.68 13.68
N GLN A 42 -22.32 -5.32 12.62
CA GLN A 42 -21.32 -6.37 12.71
C GLN A 42 -19.92 -5.78 12.90
N GLU A 43 -19.16 -6.37 13.80
CA GLU A 43 -17.76 -6.05 13.99
C GLU A 43 -16.91 -6.72 12.91
N TYR A 44 -16.19 -5.91 12.18
CA TYR A 44 -15.24 -6.35 11.16
C TYR A 44 -13.84 -5.79 11.48
N ASP A 45 -12.87 -6.68 11.69
CA ASP A 45 -11.49 -6.32 11.98
C ASP A 45 -11.35 -5.35 13.17
N GLY A 46 -12.10 -5.62 14.26
CA GLY A 46 -12.04 -4.88 15.53
C GLY A 46 -12.82 -3.57 15.56
N ARG A 47 -13.69 -3.32 14.56
CA ARG A 47 -14.58 -2.15 14.55
C ARG A 47 -15.86 -2.41 13.79
N VAL A 48 -16.92 -1.71 14.15
CA VAL A 48 -18.16 -1.67 13.36
C VAL A 48 -17.96 -0.72 12.20
N LEU A 49 -18.14 -1.21 10.97
CA LEU A 49 -18.00 -0.42 9.74
C LEU A 49 -19.29 0.28 9.35
N LEU A 50 -20.41 -0.38 9.59
CA LEU A 50 -21.76 0.10 9.27
C LEU A 50 -22.61 0.13 10.54
N ASP A 51 -22.88 1.34 11.06
CA ASP A 51 -23.82 1.55 12.16
C ASP A 51 -25.27 1.52 11.66
N GLN A 52 -25.47 1.84 10.39
CA GLN A 52 -26.74 1.86 9.68
C GLN A 52 -26.57 1.30 8.28
N THR A 53 -27.67 1.15 7.55
CA THR A 53 -27.59 0.79 6.12
C THR A 53 -26.72 1.79 5.37
N LEU A 54 -25.98 1.31 4.38
CA LEU A 54 -25.00 2.11 3.64
C LEU A 54 -25.60 3.37 3.02
N ASP A 55 -26.85 3.29 2.54
CA ASP A 55 -27.58 4.43 1.96
C ASP A 55 -27.93 5.51 3.00
N MET A 56 -28.15 5.11 4.26
CA MET A 56 -28.42 6.06 5.36
C MET A 56 -27.15 6.66 5.94
N GLN A 57 -26.14 5.84 6.13
CA GLN A 57 -24.86 6.26 6.70
C GLN A 57 -24.09 7.20 5.77
N ARG A 58 -24.12 6.95 4.46
CA ARG A 58 -23.49 7.75 3.39
C ARG A 58 -22.01 8.01 3.54
N SER A 59 -21.36 7.32 4.45
CA SER A 59 -19.92 7.42 4.64
C SER A 59 -19.37 6.09 5.15
N ILE A 60 -18.20 5.69 4.62
CA ILE A 60 -17.46 4.52 5.09
C ILE A 60 -16.01 4.90 5.32
N ARG A 61 -15.42 4.30 6.34
CA ARG A 61 -14.01 4.48 6.63
C ARG A 61 -13.31 3.13 6.67
N LEU A 62 -12.42 2.91 5.73
CA LEU A 62 -11.67 1.67 5.52
C LEU A 62 -10.24 1.83 6.00
N LYS A 63 -9.63 0.75 6.47
CA LYS A 63 -8.20 0.70 6.75
C LYS A 63 -7.41 0.63 5.43
N TYR A 64 -6.12 0.95 5.46
CA TYR A 64 -5.25 0.93 4.29
C TYR A 64 -5.17 -0.44 3.59
N ASP A 65 -5.36 -1.52 4.33
CA ASP A 65 -5.39 -2.90 3.86
C ASP A 65 -6.76 -3.35 3.34
N GLN A 66 -7.84 -2.60 3.66
CA GLN A 66 -9.22 -2.81 3.19
C GLN A 66 -9.48 -2.04 1.89
N ASN A 67 -8.56 -2.07 0.95
CA ASN A 67 -8.58 -1.28 -0.29
C ASN A 67 -9.25 -1.98 -1.48
N GLN A 68 -9.82 -3.17 -1.25
CA GLN A 68 -10.63 -3.92 -2.21
C GLN A 68 -12.03 -4.09 -1.65
N PHE A 69 -13.01 -3.49 -2.33
CA PHE A 69 -14.39 -3.53 -1.90
C PHE A 69 -15.36 -3.48 -3.10
N THR A 70 -16.53 -4.00 -2.88
CA THR A 70 -17.65 -3.95 -3.84
C THR A 70 -18.86 -3.30 -3.17
N ILE A 71 -19.47 -2.37 -3.86
CA ILE A 71 -20.69 -1.70 -3.44
C ILE A 71 -21.83 -2.21 -4.30
N HIS A 72 -22.82 -2.82 -3.65
CA HIS A 72 -24.05 -3.26 -4.30
C HIS A 72 -24.99 -2.08 -4.51
N MET A 73 -25.52 -1.98 -5.72
CA MET A 73 -26.43 -0.91 -6.11
C MET A 73 -27.84 -1.46 -6.33
N ALA A 74 -28.83 -0.68 -5.93
CA ALA A 74 -30.24 -0.97 -6.16
C ALA A 74 -30.99 0.30 -6.57
N SER A 75 -32.23 0.16 -7.00
CA SER A 75 -33.17 1.27 -7.15
C SER A 75 -34.08 1.33 -5.92
N ASP A 76 -34.46 2.53 -5.47
CA ASP A 76 -35.38 2.73 -4.34
C ASP A 76 -36.79 2.17 -4.58
N ASN A 77 -37.19 1.92 -5.84
CA ASN A 77 -38.42 1.27 -6.19
C ASN A 77 -38.41 -0.26 -6.03
N GLY A 78 -37.40 -0.83 -5.39
CA GLY A 78 -37.39 -2.23 -4.92
C GLY A 78 -37.14 -3.29 -5.98
N GLY A 79 -36.67 -2.92 -7.17
CA GLY A 79 -36.40 -3.90 -8.22
C GLY A 79 -35.14 -3.59 -9.01
N ILE A 80 -34.14 -4.46 -8.97
CA ILE A 80 -33.18 -4.55 -10.07
C ILE A 80 -33.93 -5.22 -11.22
N ASN A 81 -34.60 -4.44 -12.03
CA ASN A 81 -35.05 -4.95 -13.33
C ASN A 81 -33.77 -5.13 -14.18
N ASN A 82 -33.74 -6.17 -15.00
CA ASN A 82 -32.62 -6.42 -15.93
C ASN A 82 -32.30 -5.24 -16.89
N ALA A 83 -33.07 -4.15 -16.81
CA ALA A 83 -32.91 -2.92 -17.55
C ALA A 83 -32.32 -1.77 -16.72
N THR A 84 -32.20 -1.90 -15.39
CA THR A 84 -31.66 -0.82 -14.54
C THR A 84 -30.15 -0.68 -14.79
N ARG A 85 -29.76 0.49 -15.26
CA ARG A 85 -28.35 0.82 -15.55
C ARG A 85 -27.95 2.00 -14.72
N PHE A 86 -26.74 1.93 -14.18
CA PHE A 86 -26.15 3.01 -13.42
C PHE A 86 -24.96 3.61 -14.17
N VAL A 87 -24.72 4.88 -13.94
CA VAL A 87 -23.44 5.54 -14.22
C VAL A 87 -22.85 6.01 -12.90
N TYR A 88 -21.59 5.81 -12.75
CA TYR A 88 -20.88 6.17 -11.53
C TYR A 88 -19.55 6.87 -11.83
N GLN A 89 -19.13 7.69 -10.89
CA GLN A 89 -17.86 8.39 -10.89
C GLN A 89 -17.33 8.40 -9.48
N LEU A 90 -16.04 8.14 -9.30
CA LEU A 90 -15.35 8.27 -8.01
C LEU A 90 -14.53 9.54 -8.02
N GLU A 91 -15.09 10.62 -7.47
CA GLU A 91 -14.38 11.89 -7.31
C GLU A 91 -13.12 11.68 -6.44
N GLY A 92 -12.00 12.23 -6.88
CA GLY A 92 -10.70 12.03 -6.26
C GLY A 92 -9.89 10.87 -6.85
N PHE A 93 -10.50 10.02 -7.69
CA PHE A 93 -9.82 8.91 -8.37
C PHE A 93 -9.97 8.98 -9.89
N ASN A 94 -11.19 9.21 -10.38
CA ASN A 94 -11.43 9.39 -11.81
C ASN A 94 -12.41 10.54 -12.06
N ASP A 95 -12.23 11.22 -13.19
CA ASP A 95 -13.05 12.36 -13.57
C ASP A 95 -14.13 12.00 -14.62
N LYS A 96 -14.24 10.72 -14.96
CA LYS A 96 -15.16 10.26 -16.02
C LYS A 96 -16.28 9.39 -15.44
N TRP A 97 -17.48 9.63 -15.95
CA TRP A 97 -18.60 8.78 -15.68
C TRP A 97 -18.44 7.42 -16.39
N ILE A 98 -18.53 6.33 -15.63
CA ILE A 98 -18.42 4.96 -16.08
C ILE A 98 -19.80 4.33 -16.05
N LYS A 99 -20.18 3.60 -17.09
CA LYS A 99 -21.44 2.86 -17.12
C LYS A 99 -21.27 1.51 -16.44
N SER A 100 -22.20 1.16 -15.54
CA SER A 100 -22.25 -0.19 -14.99
C SER A 100 -22.74 -1.19 -16.04
N SER A 101 -22.40 -2.47 -15.85
CA SER A 101 -22.98 -3.53 -16.68
C SER A 101 -24.45 -3.70 -16.36
N ALA A 102 -25.26 -3.96 -17.38
CA ALA A 102 -26.69 -4.22 -17.18
C ALA A 102 -26.97 -5.52 -16.38
N ASN A 103 -26.03 -6.47 -16.45
CA ASN A 103 -26.18 -7.78 -15.77
C ASN A 103 -25.53 -7.79 -14.38
N ASN A 104 -24.70 -6.81 -14.07
CA ASN A 104 -24.04 -6.66 -12.78
C ASN A 104 -23.96 -5.17 -12.45
N PRO A 105 -24.87 -4.64 -11.64
CA PRO A 105 -24.87 -3.24 -11.23
C PRO A 105 -23.80 -2.90 -10.20
N ASP A 106 -23.08 -3.90 -9.69
CA ASP A 106 -22.11 -3.74 -8.61
C ASP A 106 -20.89 -2.94 -9.05
N ILE A 107 -20.41 -2.12 -8.15
CA ILE A 107 -19.23 -1.27 -8.36
C ILE A 107 -18.09 -1.84 -7.53
N THR A 108 -17.10 -2.41 -8.19
CA THR A 108 -15.91 -2.98 -7.54
C THR A 108 -14.68 -2.09 -7.77
N TYR A 109 -14.01 -1.77 -6.69
CA TYR A 109 -12.70 -1.14 -6.71
C TYR A 109 -11.65 -2.07 -6.13
N MET A 110 -10.50 -2.17 -6.80
CA MET A 110 -9.35 -2.95 -6.36
C MET A 110 -8.15 -2.03 -6.16
N SER A 111 -7.48 -2.16 -5.01
CA SER A 111 -6.23 -1.45 -4.71
C SER A 111 -6.34 0.08 -4.77
N LEU A 112 -7.44 0.63 -4.23
CA LEU A 112 -7.60 2.07 -4.12
C LEU A 112 -6.54 2.65 -3.16
N PRO A 113 -5.82 3.72 -3.55
CA PRO A 113 -4.83 4.35 -2.68
C PRO A 113 -5.47 4.94 -1.41
N PRO A 114 -4.72 5.12 -0.32
CA PRO A 114 -5.18 5.89 0.83
C PRO A 114 -5.56 7.31 0.44
N GLY A 115 -6.74 7.75 0.88
CA GLY A 115 -7.30 9.05 0.51
C GLY A 115 -8.77 9.17 0.86
N SER A 116 -9.37 10.31 0.50
CA SER A 116 -10.80 10.56 0.62
C SER A 116 -11.40 10.67 -0.78
N TYR A 117 -12.48 9.96 -0.99
CA TYR A 117 -13.18 9.84 -2.27
C TYR A 117 -14.66 10.01 -2.08
N THR A 118 -15.36 10.49 -3.09
CA THR A 118 -16.82 10.54 -3.10
C THR A 118 -17.33 9.76 -4.31
N LEU A 119 -18.04 8.66 -4.05
CA LEU A 119 -18.71 7.88 -5.10
C LEU A 119 -20.03 8.55 -5.44
N CYS A 120 -20.13 9.08 -6.64
CA CYS A 120 -21.33 9.66 -7.22
C CYS A 120 -21.99 8.67 -8.16
N VAL A 121 -23.27 8.40 -7.99
CA VAL A 121 -24.04 7.44 -8.81
C VAL A 121 -25.30 8.06 -9.29
N ARG A 122 -25.64 7.84 -10.56
CA ARG A 122 -26.93 8.20 -11.20
C ARG A 122 -27.49 7.01 -11.96
N MET A 123 -28.78 7.00 -12.13
CA MET A 123 -29.45 6.02 -12.98
C MET A 123 -29.44 6.48 -14.45
N ILE A 124 -29.44 5.53 -15.37
CA ILE A 124 -29.68 5.79 -16.79
C ILE A 124 -31.15 5.49 -17.07
N ARG A 125 -31.85 6.44 -17.67
CA ARG A 125 -33.23 6.27 -18.12
C ARG A 125 -33.29 5.37 -19.36
N ASP A 126 -34.47 4.89 -19.68
CA ASP A 126 -34.71 4.05 -20.88
C ASP A 126 -34.37 4.74 -22.20
N ASP A 127 -34.44 6.07 -22.22
CA ASP A 127 -34.04 6.92 -23.35
C ASP A 127 -32.51 7.08 -23.49
N GLY A 128 -31.73 6.47 -22.56
CA GLY A 128 -30.28 6.57 -22.52
C GLY A 128 -29.73 7.86 -21.89
N THR A 129 -30.58 8.75 -21.40
CA THR A 129 -30.17 9.98 -20.69
C THR A 129 -29.83 9.69 -19.24
N MET A 130 -28.95 10.51 -18.65
CA MET A 130 -28.63 10.42 -17.23
C MET A 130 -29.78 10.99 -16.40
N GLY A 131 -30.16 10.28 -15.35
CA GLY A 131 -31.12 10.76 -14.37
C GLY A 131 -30.62 12.00 -13.65
N GLU A 132 -31.56 12.81 -13.16
CA GLU A 132 -31.25 14.04 -12.41
C GLU A 132 -30.84 13.78 -10.97
N VAL A 133 -31.30 12.67 -10.40
CA VAL A 133 -31.05 12.31 -9.01
C VAL A 133 -29.70 11.63 -8.90
N GLU A 134 -28.86 12.15 -8.01
CA GLU A 134 -27.54 11.63 -7.71
C GLU A 134 -27.49 11.14 -6.26
N SER A 135 -26.98 9.94 -6.06
CA SER A 135 -26.62 9.44 -4.73
C SER A 135 -25.13 9.53 -4.52
N ARG A 136 -24.71 9.93 -3.32
CA ARG A 136 -23.32 10.15 -2.95
C ARG A 136 -22.96 9.29 -1.75
N LEU A 137 -21.75 8.72 -1.79
CA LEU A 137 -21.17 7.94 -0.71
C LEU A 137 -19.71 8.39 -0.52
N ASP A 138 -19.40 8.88 0.66
CA ASP A 138 -18.05 9.27 1.03
C ASP A 138 -17.25 8.05 1.49
N ILE A 139 -16.09 7.84 0.87
CA ILE A 139 -15.21 6.71 1.13
C ILE A 139 -13.86 7.25 1.58
N THR A 140 -13.46 6.95 2.80
CA THR A 140 -12.15 7.33 3.32
C THR A 140 -11.32 6.08 3.56
N ILE A 141 -10.13 6.02 2.95
CA ILE A 141 -9.15 4.95 3.16
C ILE A 141 -7.99 5.53 3.97
N ASP A 142 -7.81 5.01 5.18
CA ASP A 142 -6.77 5.47 6.09
C ASP A 142 -5.38 5.20 5.52
N ALA A 143 -4.45 6.12 5.76
CA ALA A 143 -3.06 5.90 5.40
C ALA A 143 -2.39 4.91 6.37
N PRO A 144 -1.45 4.06 5.91
CA PRO A 144 -0.72 3.17 6.79
C PRO A 144 0.13 3.96 7.79
N TRP A 145 0.19 3.45 9.03
CA TRP A 145 0.89 4.10 10.15
C TRP A 145 2.36 4.41 9.87
N TYR A 146 3.05 3.57 9.08
CA TYR A 146 4.46 3.77 8.72
C TYR A 146 4.69 4.94 7.74
N ARG A 147 3.64 5.46 7.09
CA ARG A 147 3.66 6.65 6.24
C ARG A 147 3.36 7.94 7.03
N SER A 148 3.05 7.81 8.32
CA SER A 148 2.85 8.96 9.20
C SER A 148 4.16 9.76 9.32
N TRP A 149 4.06 11.08 9.44
CA TRP A 149 5.21 11.98 9.61
C TRP A 149 6.08 11.62 10.83
N TRP A 150 5.48 11.06 11.89
CA TRP A 150 6.19 10.54 13.04
C TRP A 150 7.07 9.33 12.69
N ALA A 151 6.60 8.44 11.87
CA ALA A 151 7.37 7.29 11.41
C ALA A 151 8.57 7.75 10.57
N ILE A 152 8.37 8.74 9.71
CA ILE A 152 9.45 9.34 8.92
C ILE A 152 10.51 9.98 9.83
N ALA A 153 10.08 10.72 10.87
CA ALA A 153 11.00 11.29 11.86
C ALA A 153 11.81 10.20 12.60
N CYS A 154 11.16 9.09 12.99
CA CYS A 154 11.84 7.95 13.58
C CYS A 154 12.86 7.30 12.64
N TYR A 155 12.54 7.13 11.35
CA TYR A 155 13.48 6.60 10.37
C TYR A 155 14.70 7.52 10.18
N VAL A 156 14.48 8.84 10.12
CA VAL A 156 15.57 9.81 10.02
C VAL A 156 16.48 9.75 11.26
N LEU A 157 15.89 9.72 12.46
CA LEU A 157 16.64 9.58 13.71
C LEU A 157 17.43 8.27 13.77
N LEU A 158 16.84 7.16 13.31
CA LEU A 158 17.51 5.87 13.24
C LEU A 158 18.71 5.90 12.29
N ILE A 159 18.56 6.52 11.13
CA ILE A 159 19.67 6.71 10.16
C ILE A 159 20.79 7.55 10.79
N ILE A 160 20.45 8.66 11.45
CA ILE A 160 21.40 9.53 12.14
C ILE A 160 22.13 8.74 13.25
N ALA A 161 21.41 7.96 14.05
CA ALA A 161 21.97 7.12 15.10
C ALA A 161 22.97 6.09 14.53
N ILE A 162 22.61 5.42 13.44
CA ILE A 162 23.50 4.46 12.76
C ILE A 162 24.78 5.17 12.26
N LEU A 163 24.65 6.34 11.65
CA LEU A 163 25.80 7.11 11.17
C LEU A 163 26.69 7.56 12.34
N PHE A 164 26.09 7.96 13.46
CA PHE A 164 26.81 8.38 14.66
C PHE A 164 27.56 7.21 15.31
N LEU A 165 26.94 6.03 15.39
CA LEU A 165 27.55 4.80 15.91
C LEU A 165 28.68 4.26 15.01
N ARG A 166 28.59 4.48 13.69
CA ARG A 166 29.67 4.08 12.76
C ARG A 166 30.97 4.84 12.97
N LYS A 167 30.92 6.11 13.42
CA LYS A 167 32.13 6.93 13.67
C LYS A 167 33.01 6.37 14.78
N PRO A 168 32.51 6.06 16.01
CA PRO A 168 33.33 5.48 17.07
C PRO A 168 33.81 4.06 16.73
N TYR A 169 32.97 3.25 16.06
CA TYR A 169 33.36 1.90 15.66
C TYR A 169 34.54 1.89 14.68
N ARG A 170 34.56 2.79 13.69
CA ARG A 170 35.71 2.96 12.77
C ARG A 170 36.97 3.43 13.47
N ARG A 171 36.84 4.34 14.46
CA ARG A 171 38.00 4.83 15.27
C ARG A 171 38.55 3.71 16.16
N TRP A 172 37.68 2.90 16.78
CA TRP A 172 38.09 1.77 17.60
C TRP A 172 38.83 0.69 16.79
N LYS A 173 38.30 0.33 15.62
CA LYS A 173 38.93 -0.64 14.71
C LYS A 173 40.30 -0.15 14.19
N ARG A 174 40.45 1.15 13.92
CA ARG A 174 41.73 1.73 13.54
C ARG A 174 42.74 1.68 14.69
N ARG A 175 42.33 1.96 15.92
CA ARG A 175 43.21 1.88 17.10
C ARG A 175 43.68 0.46 17.35
N GLN A 176 42.84 -0.55 17.20
CA GLN A 176 43.26 -1.94 17.32
C GLN A 176 44.25 -2.37 16.23
N LYS A 177 44.04 -1.91 14.99
CA LYS A 177 45.01 -2.20 13.91
C LYS A 177 46.39 -1.57 14.16
N MET A 178 46.42 -0.33 14.59
CA MET A 178 47.67 0.35 14.95
C MET A 178 48.36 -0.29 16.16
N ALA A 179 47.62 -0.73 17.15
CA ALA A 179 48.17 -1.43 18.30
C ALA A 179 48.78 -2.80 17.92
N ARG A 180 48.19 -3.51 16.94
CA ARG A 180 48.76 -4.76 16.40
C ARG A 180 50.05 -4.52 15.62
N LEU A 181 50.06 -3.46 14.79
CA LEU A 181 51.27 -3.12 14.03
C LEU A 181 52.44 -2.74 14.95
N ARG A 182 52.21 -1.94 15.99
CA ARG A 182 53.26 -1.60 16.99
C ARG A 182 53.82 -2.83 17.69
N ARG A 183 53.00 -3.83 18.04
CA ARG A 183 53.47 -5.08 18.64
C ARG A 183 54.30 -5.94 17.67
N GLN A 184 54.04 -5.83 16.37
CA GLN A 184 54.84 -6.50 15.35
C GLN A 184 56.20 -5.80 15.16
N GLU A 185 56.23 -4.49 15.19
CA GLU A 185 57.52 -3.70 15.16
C GLU A 185 58.38 -3.96 16.38
N GLU A 186 57.76 -4.08 17.59
CA GLU A 186 58.52 -4.41 18.84
C GLU A 186 59.02 -5.88 18.88
N GLN A 187 58.43 -6.78 18.07
CA GLN A 187 58.82 -8.20 17.96
C GLN A 187 59.77 -8.47 16.80
N THR A 188 60.06 -7.48 15.96
CA THR A 188 61.11 -7.61 14.95
C THR A 188 62.44 -7.43 15.70
N PRO A 189 63.31 -8.45 15.79
CA PRO A 189 64.60 -8.26 16.41
C PRO A 189 65.34 -7.16 15.68
N GLU A 190 65.97 -6.24 16.46
CA GLU A 190 66.90 -5.23 15.97
C GLU A 190 67.86 -5.94 15.00
N PRO A 191 68.12 -5.37 13.81
CA PRO A 191 69.17 -5.93 12.97
C PRO A 191 70.44 -5.90 13.78
N GLU A 192 71.07 -7.09 13.98
CA GLU A 192 72.39 -7.19 14.58
C GLU A 192 73.28 -6.15 13.91
N GLU A 193 73.73 -5.15 14.69
CA GLU A 193 74.79 -4.26 14.29
C GLU A 193 76.01 -5.16 14.03
N THR A 194 76.26 -5.47 12.79
CA THR A 194 77.47 -6.09 12.36
C THR A 194 78.60 -5.09 12.82
N THR A 195 79.29 -5.53 13.80
CA THR A 195 80.44 -4.76 14.30
C THR A 195 81.44 -4.56 13.13
N PRO A 196 82.03 -3.38 12.97
CA PRO A 196 82.96 -3.06 11.88
C PRO A 196 84.14 -4.00 11.80
N GLU A 197 84.38 -4.86 12.82
CA GLU A 197 85.44 -5.89 12.83
C GLU A 197 85.08 -7.14 11.97
N GLU A 198 83.82 -7.49 11.77
CA GLU A 198 83.41 -8.62 10.89
C GLU A 198 83.51 -8.27 9.42
N GLU A 199 83.18 -7.05 9.00
CA GLU A 199 83.35 -6.58 7.61
C GLU A 199 84.84 -6.57 7.19
N VAL A 200 85.72 -6.22 8.09
CA VAL A 200 87.19 -6.21 7.80
C VAL A 200 87.75 -7.62 7.65
N ILE A 201 87.21 -8.60 8.37
CA ILE A 201 87.62 -10.00 8.27
C ILE A 201 87.11 -10.62 6.97
N GLU A 202 85.85 -10.32 6.53
CA GLU A 202 85.27 -10.84 5.33
C GLU A 202 85.98 -10.26 4.07
N GLU A 203 86.34 -8.98 4.08
CA GLU A 203 87.05 -8.33 3.01
C GLU A 203 88.54 -8.84 2.93
N ALA A 204 89.15 -9.16 4.05
CA ALA A 204 90.51 -9.76 4.09
C ALA A 204 90.55 -11.19 3.56
N VAL A 205 89.50 -11.97 3.82
CA VAL A 205 89.39 -13.37 3.32
C VAL A 205 89.15 -13.38 1.81
N LEU A 206 88.35 -12.46 1.25
CA LEU A 206 88.10 -12.31 -0.16
C LEU A 206 89.40 -11.90 -0.94
N MET A 207 90.23 -11.08 -0.38
CA MET A 207 91.48 -10.67 -1.02
C MET A 207 92.58 -11.79 -1.00
N GLU A 208 92.51 -12.71 -0.05
CA GLU A 208 93.46 -13.83 0.03
C GLU A 208 93.15 -14.97 -0.96
N ASP A 209 91.85 -15.11 -1.37
CA ASP A 209 91.40 -16.07 -2.37
C ASP A 209 91.72 -15.58 -3.82
N ASP A 210 91.73 -14.28 -4.07
CA ASP A 210 92.12 -13.73 -5.37
C ASP A 210 93.64 -13.83 -5.67
N GLU A 211 94.49 -13.83 -4.65
CA GLU A 211 95.92 -13.96 -4.84
C GLU A 211 96.33 -15.40 -5.17
N LYS A 212 95.60 -16.42 -4.70
CA LYS A 212 95.80 -17.85 -5.00
C LYS A 212 95.29 -18.30 -6.35
N GLY A 213 94.34 -17.49 -6.96
CA GLY A 213 93.76 -17.76 -8.28
C GLY A 213 94.61 -17.39 -9.47
N ASN A 214 95.71 -16.62 -9.30
CA ASN A 214 96.47 -16.08 -10.41
C ASN A 214 97.88 -16.76 -10.64
N GLU A 215 98.10 -17.91 -9.94
CA GLU A 215 99.25 -18.78 -10.20
C GLU A 215 98.79 -20.18 -10.71
N LYS A 216 98.21 -20.19 -11.95
CA LYS A 216 98.24 -21.37 -12.80
C LYS A 216 97.97 -21.00 -14.27
#